data_5fd45bc62b6c143f08270dce7661c1ba
#
_entry.id   5fd45bc62b6c143f08270dce7661c1ba
#
_cell.length_a   1.000
_cell.length_b   1.000
_cell.length_c   1.000
_cell.angle_alpha   90.00
_cell.angle_beta   90.00
_cell.angle_gamma   90.00
#
_symmetry.space_group_name_H-M   'P 1'
#
loop_
_entity.id
_entity.type
_entity.pdbx_description
1 polymer ?
#
loop_
_entity_poly.entity_id
_entity_poly.type
_entity_poly.pdbx_seq_one_letter_code
_entity_poly.pdbx_strand_id
1 'polypeptide(L)'
;MNKCYTLGGMFNGDKNLISIEFSPLFNTERINEMNFMFQNCRSLEHVDVSSFNTKNVVYMEYMFAGCSSLKSLDLRNFNTENVEKMNSVFQGCSSLESIDLSTWNTKSMKNIEYLFARCPSLTSVNLSGWNTEKVEVMQRVFIGCAKLTSIDVSSFNTKNVRTMLGMFANCTTLTSIDVSNFDTGKLRNMENMFRNCEALTSIDLSNFQTKHVVRISGLFSGCINLVNYKFSIAEARHLVDYDYLFFGCKSLTSIDLTEFHTQDIISMKKMFSGCSSLTSLDLTKFDTNNVEIMIEMFKNCESLTSLDLSNFETHNVENMKGMFSGCKKLTFLDISGFDVYGDSSKLLAGIPSSGKIRVGKRYVDTIKKYLPKKWVVDLVE
;
A
#
# COMPACT_ATOMS: atom_id res chain seq x y z
N MET A 1 -35.58 -33.14 16.22
CA MET A 1 -34.25 -32.64 16.53
C MET A 1 -33.96 -31.50 15.59
N ASN A 2 -33.83 -30.28 16.11
CA ASN A 2 -33.42 -29.13 15.27
C ASN A 2 -32.03 -29.39 14.74
N LYS A 3 -31.89 -29.40 13.41
CA LYS A 3 -30.61 -29.58 12.76
C LYS A 3 -29.84 -28.25 12.83
N CYS A 4 -28.82 -28.16 13.69
CA CYS A 4 -27.92 -27.00 13.71
C CYS A 4 -26.95 -27.13 12.54
N TYR A 5 -26.87 -26.09 11.72
CA TYR A 5 -25.96 -25.99 10.55
C TYR A 5 -24.95 -24.88 10.71
N THR A 6 -25.08 -24.03 11.72
CA THR A 6 -24.20 -22.86 11.93
C THR A 6 -23.73 -22.80 13.39
N LEU A 7 -22.46 -22.42 13.55
CA LEU A 7 -21.85 -21.95 14.80
C LEU A 7 -21.50 -20.45 14.70
N GLY A 8 -22.09 -19.78 13.73
CA GLY A 8 -21.82 -18.37 13.48
C GLY A 8 -22.07 -17.51 14.72
N GLY A 9 -21.04 -16.77 15.13
CA GLY A 9 -21.11 -15.86 16.26
C GLY A 9 -21.28 -16.48 17.64
N MET A 10 -21.08 -17.79 17.82
CA MET A 10 -21.36 -18.50 19.07
C MET A 10 -20.73 -17.85 20.32
N PHE A 11 -19.51 -17.32 20.20
CA PHE A 11 -18.78 -16.62 21.28
C PHE A 11 -18.47 -15.17 20.91
N ASN A 12 -19.12 -14.64 19.87
CA ASN A 12 -18.81 -13.30 19.37
C ASN A 12 -18.92 -12.23 20.46
N GLY A 13 -17.81 -11.52 20.69
CA GLY A 13 -17.75 -10.40 21.63
C GLY A 13 -17.59 -10.82 23.09
N ASP A 14 -17.37 -12.10 23.38
CA ASP A 14 -17.05 -12.55 24.74
C ASP A 14 -15.61 -12.11 25.11
N LYS A 15 -15.53 -10.92 25.69
CA LYS A 15 -14.25 -10.29 26.07
C LYS A 15 -13.60 -10.95 27.28
N ASN A 16 -14.31 -11.76 28.03
CA ASN A 16 -13.84 -12.40 29.26
C ASN A 16 -13.45 -13.88 29.04
N LEU A 17 -13.73 -14.43 27.88
CA LEU A 17 -13.33 -15.78 27.50
C LEU A 17 -11.81 -15.87 27.41
N ILE A 18 -11.17 -16.60 28.33
CA ILE A 18 -9.70 -16.75 28.37
C ILE A 18 -9.27 -18.04 27.64
N SER A 19 -9.98 -19.13 27.85
CA SER A 19 -9.71 -20.40 27.20
C SER A 19 -11.01 -21.19 27.00
N ILE A 20 -10.99 -22.05 25.99
CA ILE A 20 -12.09 -22.98 25.74
C ILE A 20 -11.57 -24.29 25.15
N GLU A 21 -12.07 -25.39 25.64
CA GLU A 21 -11.86 -26.73 25.13
C GLU A 21 -13.21 -27.33 24.76
N PHE A 22 -13.27 -27.99 23.63
CA PHE A 22 -14.50 -28.64 23.19
C PHE A 22 -14.47 -30.13 23.51
N SER A 23 -15.59 -30.65 24.07
CA SER A 23 -15.72 -32.08 24.26
C SER A 23 -15.50 -32.83 22.92
N PRO A 24 -14.84 -34.00 22.92
CA PRO A 24 -14.75 -34.86 21.76
C PRO A 24 -16.12 -35.27 21.18
N LEU A 25 -17.18 -35.12 21.95
CA LEU A 25 -18.56 -35.36 21.51
C LEU A 25 -19.19 -34.13 20.82
N PHE A 26 -18.51 -32.99 20.80
CA PHE A 26 -18.99 -31.79 20.13
C PHE A 26 -18.90 -31.99 18.59
N ASN A 27 -20.02 -32.43 18.03
CA ASN A 27 -20.05 -32.82 16.61
C ASN A 27 -20.32 -31.64 15.70
N THR A 28 -19.35 -31.28 14.90
CA THR A 28 -19.43 -30.19 13.91
C THR A 28 -19.60 -30.68 12.45
N GLU A 29 -19.81 -31.98 12.22
CA GLU A 29 -19.89 -32.58 10.89
C GLU A 29 -20.93 -31.94 9.97
N ARG A 30 -22.03 -31.40 10.53
CA ARG A 30 -23.10 -30.77 9.73
C ARG A 30 -22.98 -29.28 9.61
N ILE A 31 -21.98 -28.68 10.23
CA ILE A 31 -21.79 -27.23 10.23
C ILE A 31 -21.21 -26.79 8.89
N ASN A 32 -21.88 -25.80 8.28
CA ASN A 32 -21.42 -25.16 7.05
C ASN A 32 -21.01 -23.70 7.26
N GLU A 33 -21.31 -23.09 8.42
CA GLU A 33 -20.97 -21.71 8.75
C GLU A 33 -20.32 -21.62 10.13
N MET A 34 -19.12 -21.02 10.17
CA MET A 34 -18.37 -20.71 11.39
C MET A 34 -17.97 -19.22 11.45
N ASN A 35 -18.72 -18.38 10.71
CA ASN A 35 -18.45 -16.93 10.65
C ASN A 35 -18.54 -16.31 12.05
N PHE A 36 -17.59 -15.43 12.39
CA PHE A 36 -17.60 -14.64 13.62
C PHE A 36 -17.56 -15.48 14.91
N MET A 37 -17.27 -16.79 14.85
CA MET A 37 -17.46 -17.71 15.99
C MET A 37 -16.77 -17.22 17.26
N PHE A 38 -15.53 -16.73 17.15
CA PHE A 38 -14.74 -16.17 18.26
C PHE A 38 -14.41 -14.69 18.04
N GLN A 39 -15.15 -14.01 17.15
CA GLN A 39 -14.84 -12.62 16.84
C GLN A 39 -14.85 -11.76 18.11
N ASN A 40 -13.79 -10.93 18.29
CA ASN A 40 -13.64 -10.04 19.44
C ASN A 40 -13.59 -10.73 20.82
N CYS A 41 -13.24 -12.01 20.88
CA CYS A 41 -12.85 -12.68 22.13
C CYS A 41 -11.45 -12.20 22.53
N ARG A 42 -11.36 -10.96 23.03
CA ARG A 42 -10.08 -10.23 23.19
C ARG A 42 -9.13 -10.85 24.20
N SER A 43 -9.67 -11.54 25.22
CA SER A 43 -8.90 -12.22 26.26
C SER A 43 -8.58 -13.67 25.94
N LEU A 44 -9.02 -14.19 24.77
CA LEU A 44 -8.82 -15.59 24.40
C LEU A 44 -7.33 -15.85 24.15
N GLU A 45 -6.70 -16.63 25.04
CA GLU A 45 -5.30 -17.02 24.97
C GLU A 45 -5.13 -18.42 24.35
N HIS A 46 -6.09 -19.29 24.58
CA HIS A 46 -6.07 -20.67 24.11
C HIS A 46 -7.44 -21.14 23.65
N VAL A 47 -7.48 -21.84 22.52
CA VAL A 47 -8.67 -22.53 22.02
C VAL A 47 -8.24 -23.85 21.38
N ASP A 48 -8.82 -24.97 21.86
CA ASP A 48 -8.64 -26.28 21.25
C ASP A 48 -9.81 -26.59 20.31
N VAL A 49 -9.52 -26.61 19.02
CA VAL A 49 -10.46 -26.94 17.94
C VAL A 49 -10.10 -28.24 17.23
N SER A 50 -9.28 -29.08 17.87
CA SER A 50 -8.82 -30.37 17.32
C SER A 50 -9.96 -31.35 17.02
N SER A 51 -11.06 -31.25 17.78
CA SER A 51 -12.27 -32.06 17.59
C SER A 51 -13.17 -31.60 16.44
N PHE A 52 -12.87 -30.43 15.81
CA PHE A 52 -13.75 -29.89 14.78
C PHE A 52 -13.62 -30.66 13.46
N ASN A 53 -14.75 -31.13 12.94
CA ASN A 53 -14.88 -31.63 11.57
C ASN A 53 -15.39 -30.49 10.68
N THR A 54 -14.49 -29.91 9.88
CA THR A 54 -14.82 -28.74 9.04
C THR A 54 -15.10 -29.09 7.59
N LYS A 55 -15.25 -30.37 7.25
CA LYS A 55 -15.45 -30.88 5.88
C LYS A 55 -16.56 -30.16 5.10
N ASN A 56 -17.63 -29.77 5.79
CA ASN A 56 -18.80 -29.14 5.17
C ASN A 56 -18.82 -27.61 5.32
N VAL A 57 -17.78 -27.03 5.93
CA VAL A 57 -17.71 -25.57 6.13
C VAL A 57 -17.44 -24.87 4.82
N VAL A 58 -18.25 -23.86 4.52
CA VAL A 58 -18.17 -23.00 3.32
C VAL A 58 -17.77 -21.58 3.73
N TYR A 59 -18.23 -21.12 4.88
CA TYR A 59 -18.06 -19.77 5.36
C TYR A 59 -17.36 -19.75 6.72
N MET A 60 -16.22 -19.03 6.83
CA MET A 60 -15.49 -18.86 8.09
C MET A 60 -14.92 -17.44 8.26
N GLU A 61 -15.61 -16.47 7.62
CA GLU A 61 -15.20 -15.08 7.71
C GLU A 61 -15.16 -14.61 9.18
N TYR A 62 -14.13 -13.82 9.51
CA TYR A 62 -13.94 -13.24 10.86
C TYR A 62 -13.89 -14.24 12.01
N MET A 63 -13.64 -15.53 11.76
CA MET A 63 -13.78 -16.57 12.80
C MET A 63 -13.01 -16.25 14.08
N PHE A 64 -11.76 -15.77 13.97
CA PHE A 64 -10.91 -15.38 15.10
C PHE A 64 -10.59 -13.88 15.09
N ALA A 65 -11.31 -13.06 14.30
CA ALA A 65 -11.00 -11.65 14.19
C ALA A 65 -11.07 -10.94 15.55
N GLY A 66 -10.01 -10.20 15.90
CA GLY A 66 -9.95 -9.47 17.17
C GLY A 66 -9.67 -10.32 18.40
N CYS A 67 -9.24 -11.58 18.26
CA CYS A 67 -8.70 -12.40 19.35
C CYS A 67 -7.28 -11.89 19.70
N SER A 68 -7.23 -10.74 20.37
CA SER A 68 -5.98 -9.97 20.52
C SER A 68 -4.95 -10.63 21.45
N SER A 69 -5.36 -11.53 22.34
CA SER A 69 -4.46 -12.25 23.25
C SER A 69 -3.99 -13.62 22.71
N LEU A 70 -4.53 -14.06 21.57
CA LEU A 70 -4.23 -15.38 21.01
C LEU A 70 -2.80 -15.37 20.42
N LYS A 71 -1.88 -16.16 21.01
CA LYS A 71 -0.47 -16.22 20.61
C LYS A 71 -0.17 -17.26 19.54
N SER A 72 -0.89 -18.37 19.59
CA SER A 72 -0.76 -19.50 18.65
C SER A 72 -2.09 -20.18 18.45
N LEU A 73 -2.24 -20.87 17.34
CA LEU A 73 -3.45 -21.60 16.99
C LEU A 73 -3.10 -22.77 16.08
N ASP A 74 -3.52 -23.99 16.45
CA ASP A 74 -3.36 -25.16 15.61
C ASP A 74 -4.65 -25.43 14.81
N LEU A 75 -4.56 -25.31 13.50
CA LEU A 75 -5.65 -25.50 12.55
C LEU A 75 -5.31 -26.58 11.50
N ARG A 76 -4.30 -27.41 11.75
CA ARG A 76 -3.85 -28.43 10.79
C ARG A 76 -4.90 -29.50 10.51
N ASN A 77 -5.87 -29.69 11.43
CA ASN A 77 -7.00 -30.59 11.26
C ASN A 77 -8.14 -30.03 10.40
N PHE A 78 -8.12 -28.73 10.07
CA PHE A 78 -9.20 -28.11 9.31
C PHE A 78 -9.19 -28.58 7.84
N ASN A 79 -10.30 -29.17 7.41
CA ASN A 79 -10.57 -29.40 6.00
C ASN A 79 -11.21 -28.14 5.40
N THR A 80 -10.48 -27.44 4.56
CA THR A 80 -10.90 -26.17 3.94
C THR A 80 -11.30 -26.30 2.46
N GLU A 81 -11.43 -27.53 1.95
CA GLU A 81 -11.68 -27.81 0.53
C GLU A 81 -12.92 -27.08 -0.02
N ASN A 82 -13.96 -26.92 0.80
CA ASN A 82 -15.20 -26.27 0.41
C ASN A 82 -15.30 -24.81 0.85
N VAL A 83 -14.28 -24.28 1.53
CA VAL A 83 -14.29 -22.89 2.02
C VAL A 83 -14.14 -21.93 0.84
N GLU A 84 -15.16 -21.11 0.65
CA GLU A 84 -15.18 -20.06 -0.39
C GLU A 84 -14.78 -18.68 0.14
N LYS A 85 -15.12 -18.39 1.41
CA LYS A 85 -14.88 -17.11 2.05
C LYS A 85 -14.19 -17.28 3.39
N MET A 86 -13.01 -16.64 3.51
CA MET A 86 -12.23 -16.59 4.75
C MET A 86 -11.62 -15.19 4.97
N ASN A 87 -12.26 -14.18 4.44
CA ASN A 87 -11.80 -12.82 4.68
C ASN A 87 -11.77 -12.52 6.19
N SER A 88 -10.72 -11.81 6.60
CA SER A 88 -10.56 -11.34 7.98
C SER A 88 -10.48 -12.43 9.07
N VAL A 89 -10.21 -13.70 8.74
CA VAL A 89 -10.22 -14.79 9.76
C VAL A 89 -9.32 -14.46 10.94
N PHE A 90 -8.13 -13.93 10.73
CA PHE A 90 -7.15 -13.59 11.77
C PHE A 90 -6.97 -12.07 11.94
N GLN A 91 -7.85 -11.25 11.39
CA GLN A 91 -7.74 -9.80 11.49
C GLN A 91 -7.66 -9.36 12.96
N GLY A 92 -6.62 -8.61 13.33
CA GLY A 92 -6.48 -8.06 14.68
C GLY A 92 -6.10 -9.09 15.76
N CYS A 93 -5.61 -10.27 15.38
CA CYS A 93 -4.95 -11.20 16.29
C CYS A 93 -3.57 -10.62 16.66
N SER A 94 -3.55 -9.59 17.51
CA SER A 94 -2.37 -8.75 17.70
C SER A 94 -1.22 -9.45 18.42
N SER A 95 -1.49 -10.52 19.16
CA SER A 95 -0.47 -11.34 19.84
C SER A 95 -0.05 -12.58 19.06
N LEU A 96 -0.68 -12.87 17.92
CA LEU A 96 -0.36 -14.05 17.11
C LEU A 96 1.07 -13.94 16.56
N GLU A 97 1.94 -14.90 16.94
CA GLU A 97 3.36 -14.89 16.62
C GLU A 97 3.68 -15.67 15.35
N SER A 98 3.00 -16.80 15.14
CA SER A 98 3.14 -17.62 13.94
C SER A 98 1.90 -18.46 13.68
N ILE A 99 1.74 -18.90 12.44
CA ILE A 99 0.66 -19.82 12.06
C ILE A 99 1.08 -20.68 10.87
N ASP A 100 0.74 -21.96 10.91
CA ASP A 100 0.93 -22.91 9.82
C ASP A 100 -0.43 -23.28 9.19
N LEU A 101 -0.62 -22.88 7.95
CA LEU A 101 -1.81 -23.15 7.14
C LEU A 101 -1.47 -23.97 5.89
N SER A 102 -0.32 -24.63 5.86
CA SER A 102 0.14 -25.43 4.71
C SER A 102 -0.75 -26.64 4.38
N THR A 103 -1.51 -27.11 5.37
CA THR A 103 -2.49 -28.21 5.20
C THR A 103 -3.80 -27.77 4.56
N TRP A 104 -4.03 -26.47 4.42
CA TRP A 104 -5.31 -25.95 3.93
C TRP A 104 -5.46 -26.12 2.41
N ASN A 105 -6.53 -26.75 1.99
CA ASN A 105 -6.90 -26.82 0.58
C ASN A 105 -7.69 -25.57 0.18
N THR A 106 -7.06 -24.70 -0.59
CA THR A 106 -7.59 -23.35 -0.89
C THR A 106 -8.20 -23.24 -2.29
N LYS A 107 -8.42 -24.37 -3.00
CA LYS A 107 -8.91 -24.40 -4.39
C LYS A 107 -10.28 -23.74 -4.63
N SER A 108 -11.11 -23.65 -3.59
CA SER A 108 -12.47 -23.07 -3.70
C SER A 108 -12.51 -21.59 -3.29
N MET A 109 -11.41 -21.06 -2.78
CA MET A 109 -11.30 -19.75 -2.19
C MET A 109 -11.40 -18.62 -3.21
N LYS A 110 -12.25 -17.63 -2.93
CA LYS A 110 -12.51 -16.48 -3.82
C LYS A 110 -12.03 -15.16 -3.22
N ASN A 111 -11.98 -15.07 -1.90
CA ASN A 111 -11.64 -13.85 -1.18
C ASN A 111 -10.80 -14.15 0.07
N ILE A 112 -9.63 -13.51 0.17
CA ILE A 112 -8.72 -13.57 1.32
C ILE A 112 -8.40 -12.17 1.89
N GLU A 113 -9.22 -11.18 1.57
CA GLU A 113 -9.00 -9.81 2.03
C GLU A 113 -8.88 -9.73 3.56
N TYR A 114 -7.99 -8.87 4.06
CA TYR A 114 -7.74 -8.66 5.48
C TYR A 114 -7.35 -9.90 6.29
N LEU A 115 -6.96 -11.02 5.67
CA LEU A 115 -6.77 -12.32 6.35
C LEU A 115 -5.92 -12.22 7.61
N PHE A 116 -4.75 -11.55 7.53
CA PHE A 116 -3.83 -11.29 8.66
C PHE A 116 -3.71 -9.79 8.98
N ALA A 117 -4.70 -8.99 8.59
CA ALA A 117 -4.63 -7.55 8.81
C ALA A 117 -4.48 -7.22 10.29
N ARG A 118 -3.53 -6.33 10.62
CA ARG A 118 -3.27 -5.89 12.00
C ARG A 118 -2.87 -7.04 12.95
N CYS A 119 -1.96 -7.90 12.49
CA CYS A 119 -1.27 -8.90 13.31
C CYS A 119 0.19 -8.45 13.54
N PRO A 120 0.44 -7.41 14.37
CA PRO A 120 1.76 -6.79 14.49
C PRO A 120 2.82 -7.69 15.13
N SER A 121 2.44 -8.75 15.85
CA SER A 121 3.37 -9.72 16.44
C SER A 121 3.76 -10.86 15.50
N LEU A 122 3.09 -10.97 14.34
CA LEU A 122 3.29 -12.05 13.40
C LEU A 122 4.69 -11.99 12.79
N THR A 123 5.51 -13.04 13.02
CA THR A 123 6.87 -13.16 12.52
C THR A 123 6.97 -14.13 11.34
N SER A 124 6.06 -15.11 11.27
CA SER A 124 6.04 -16.10 10.18
C SER A 124 4.64 -16.63 9.91
N VAL A 125 4.39 -16.91 8.64
CA VAL A 125 3.17 -17.57 8.15
C VAL A 125 3.58 -18.61 7.13
N ASN A 126 3.12 -19.86 7.29
CA ASN A 126 3.33 -20.90 6.30
C ASN A 126 2.10 -21.04 5.41
N LEU A 127 2.21 -20.62 4.16
CA LEU A 127 1.17 -20.70 3.13
C LEU A 127 1.57 -21.63 1.98
N SER A 128 2.53 -22.50 2.20
CA SER A 128 3.00 -23.43 1.16
C SER A 128 1.84 -24.30 0.67
N GLY A 129 1.77 -24.51 -0.64
CA GLY A 129 0.72 -25.34 -1.25
C GLY A 129 -0.63 -24.63 -1.46
N TRP A 130 -0.75 -23.36 -1.14
CA TRP A 130 -1.98 -22.61 -1.39
C TRP A 130 -2.25 -22.48 -2.90
N ASN A 131 -3.47 -22.83 -3.31
CA ASN A 131 -3.96 -22.56 -4.65
C ASN A 131 -4.90 -21.35 -4.61
N THR A 132 -4.41 -20.20 -5.07
CA THR A 132 -5.18 -18.95 -5.09
C THR A 132 -5.77 -18.62 -6.46
N GLU A 133 -5.86 -19.62 -7.36
CA GLU A 133 -6.31 -19.42 -8.76
C GLU A 133 -7.66 -18.75 -8.87
N LYS A 134 -8.60 -19.00 -7.95
CA LYS A 134 -9.94 -18.42 -7.97
C LYS A 134 -10.05 -17.11 -7.18
N VAL A 135 -8.98 -16.68 -6.53
CA VAL A 135 -9.02 -15.47 -5.71
C VAL A 135 -9.03 -14.23 -6.60
N GLU A 136 -10.00 -13.36 -6.38
CA GLU A 136 -10.15 -12.08 -7.08
C GLU A 136 -9.73 -10.88 -6.22
N VAL A 137 -9.74 -11.03 -4.89
CA VAL A 137 -9.49 -9.95 -3.93
C VAL A 137 -8.42 -10.35 -2.93
N MET A 138 -7.27 -9.64 -2.96
CA MET A 138 -6.14 -9.80 -2.04
C MET A 138 -5.81 -8.50 -1.31
N GLN A 139 -6.80 -7.59 -1.18
CA GLN A 139 -6.53 -6.32 -0.51
C GLN A 139 -6.21 -6.51 0.97
N ARG A 140 -5.18 -5.79 1.44
CA ARG A 140 -4.81 -5.68 2.85
C ARG A 140 -4.58 -7.01 3.58
N VAL A 141 -4.17 -8.08 2.85
CA VAL A 141 -3.95 -9.42 3.43
C VAL A 141 -3.00 -9.36 4.61
N PHE A 142 -1.87 -8.64 4.50
CA PHE A 142 -0.84 -8.53 5.52
C PHE A 142 -0.69 -7.12 6.08
N ILE A 143 -1.67 -6.24 5.87
CA ILE A 143 -1.57 -4.85 6.36
C ILE A 143 -1.30 -4.81 7.87
N GLY A 144 -0.21 -4.14 8.26
CA GLY A 144 0.14 -3.96 9.67
C GLY A 144 0.75 -5.18 10.35
N CYS A 145 1.30 -6.14 9.58
CA CYS A 145 2.14 -7.23 10.12
C CYS A 145 3.56 -6.68 10.35
N ALA A 146 3.70 -5.86 11.39
CA ALA A 146 4.88 -5.02 11.60
C ALA A 146 6.17 -5.78 11.94
N LYS A 147 6.09 -7.04 12.42
CA LYS A 147 7.24 -7.91 12.71
C LYS A 147 7.55 -8.92 11.62
N LEU A 148 6.80 -8.94 10.51
CA LEU A 148 7.02 -9.86 9.41
C LEU A 148 8.24 -9.41 8.59
N THR A 149 9.35 -10.17 8.67
CA THR A 149 10.61 -9.83 7.99
C THR A 149 10.69 -10.35 6.55
N SER A 150 10.00 -11.45 6.28
CA SER A 150 9.86 -12.06 4.96
C SER A 150 8.55 -12.84 4.89
N ILE A 151 8.08 -13.11 3.69
CA ILE A 151 6.93 -13.99 3.45
C ILE A 151 7.10 -14.71 2.11
N ASP A 152 6.83 -16.01 2.11
CA ASP A 152 6.79 -16.81 0.89
C ASP A 152 5.39 -16.75 0.26
N VAL A 153 5.29 -16.13 -0.90
CA VAL A 153 4.09 -16.03 -1.74
C VAL A 153 4.27 -16.75 -3.08
N SER A 154 5.29 -17.61 -3.19
CA SER A 154 5.62 -18.34 -4.43
C SER A 154 4.50 -19.27 -4.92
N SER A 155 3.67 -19.77 -4.00
CA SER A 155 2.49 -20.57 -4.31
C SER A 155 1.30 -19.79 -4.84
N PHE A 156 1.31 -18.44 -4.75
CA PHE A 156 0.16 -17.62 -5.13
C PHE A 156 0.00 -17.55 -6.66
N ASN A 157 -1.16 -17.96 -7.14
CA ASN A 157 -1.61 -17.74 -8.52
C ASN A 157 -2.52 -16.52 -8.54
N THR A 158 -2.02 -15.42 -9.10
CA THR A 158 -2.72 -14.12 -9.04
C THR A 158 -3.45 -13.74 -10.33
N LYS A 159 -3.54 -14.67 -11.30
CA LYS A 159 -4.11 -14.39 -12.64
C LYS A 159 -5.54 -13.83 -12.64
N ASN A 160 -6.31 -14.04 -11.59
CA ASN A 160 -7.68 -13.52 -11.46
C ASN A 160 -7.80 -12.35 -10.49
N VAL A 161 -6.70 -11.93 -9.85
CA VAL A 161 -6.71 -10.88 -8.85
C VAL A 161 -6.92 -9.51 -9.50
N ARG A 162 -7.89 -8.76 -8.99
CA ARG A 162 -8.26 -7.42 -9.46
C ARG A 162 -7.76 -6.31 -8.54
N THR A 163 -7.51 -6.63 -7.28
CA THR A 163 -7.04 -5.66 -6.29
C THR A 163 -6.06 -6.27 -5.30
N MET A 164 -4.93 -5.56 -5.13
CA MET A 164 -3.90 -5.81 -4.12
C MET A 164 -3.71 -4.56 -3.24
N LEU A 165 -4.78 -3.72 -3.12
CA LEU A 165 -4.77 -2.51 -2.30
C LEU A 165 -4.17 -2.78 -0.92
N GLY A 166 -3.06 -2.12 -0.60
CA GLY A 166 -2.41 -2.18 0.70
C GLY A 166 -2.00 -3.58 1.17
N MET A 167 -1.74 -4.54 0.24
CA MET A 167 -1.50 -5.95 0.58
C MET A 167 -0.42 -6.13 1.62
N PHE A 168 0.67 -5.35 1.56
CA PHE A 168 1.81 -5.38 2.49
C PHE A 168 1.98 -4.06 3.25
N ALA A 169 0.98 -3.17 3.22
CA ALA A 169 1.11 -1.87 3.85
C ALA A 169 1.41 -1.99 5.36
N ASN A 170 2.31 -1.15 5.87
CA ASN A 170 2.77 -1.16 7.27
C ASN A 170 3.44 -2.48 7.72
N CYS A 171 4.02 -3.26 6.80
CA CYS A 171 4.97 -4.32 7.13
C CYS A 171 6.35 -3.69 7.33
N THR A 172 6.53 -2.99 8.46
CA THR A 172 7.66 -2.08 8.68
C THR A 172 9.02 -2.77 8.73
N THR A 173 9.05 -4.07 9.05
CA THR A 173 10.28 -4.89 9.11
C THR A 173 10.50 -5.76 7.88
N LEU A 174 9.62 -5.72 6.88
CA LEU A 174 9.76 -6.49 5.65
C LEU A 174 10.99 -6.03 4.87
N THR A 175 12.04 -6.86 4.81
CA THR A 175 13.31 -6.50 4.18
C THR A 175 13.34 -6.82 2.68
N SER A 176 12.62 -7.85 2.26
CA SER A 176 12.51 -8.28 0.86
C SER A 176 11.23 -9.06 0.64
N ILE A 177 10.77 -9.08 -0.60
CA ILE A 177 9.66 -9.92 -1.05
C ILE A 177 9.87 -10.27 -2.51
N ASP A 178 9.66 -11.55 -2.84
CA ASP A 178 9.64 -12.02 -4.22
C ASP A 178 8.20 -12.11 -4.72
N VAL A 179 7.88 -11.30 -5.72
CA VAL A 179 6.58 -11.26 -6.40
C VAL A 179 6.73 -11.54 -7.91
N SER A 180 7.84 -12.16 -8.29
CA SER A 180 8.15 -12.47 -9.70
C SER A 180 7.16 -13.45 -10.33
N ASN A 181 6.47 -14.25 -9.53
CA ASN A 181 5.42 -15.16 -9.95
C ASN A 181 4.03 -14.51 -10.11
N PHE A 182 3.87 -13.23 -9.74
CA PHE A 182 2.56 -12.59 -9.82
C PHE A 182 2.15 -12.30 -11.27
N ASP A 183 1.05 -12.89 -11.70
CA ASP A 183 0.35 -12.52 -12.94
C ASP A 183 -0.63 -11.38 -12.62
N THR A 184 -0.35 -10.20 -13.15
CA THR A 184 -1.11 -8.98 -12.86
C THR A 184 -1.96 -8.51 -14.04
N GLY A 185 -2.18 -9.38 -15.05
CA GLY A 185 -2.93 -9.05 -16.27
C GLY A 185 -4.36 -8.56 -16.05
N LYS A 186 -4.97 -8.87 -14.89
CA LYS A 186 -6.31 -8.38 -14.50
C LYS A 186 -6.29 -7.34 -13.38
N LEU A 187 -5.10 -6.99 -12.88
CA LEU A 187 -4.97 -6.06 -11.75
C LEU A 187 -5.45 -4.66 -12.14
N ARG A 188 -6.26 -4.05 -11.27
CA ARG A 188 -6.78 -2.68 -11.43
C ARG A 188 -6.32 -1.73 -10.34
N ASN A 189 -6.11 -2.27 -9.14
CA ASN A 189 -5.79 -1.44 -7.98
C ASN A 189 -4.63 -2.04 -7.19
N MET A 190 -3.53 -1.27 -7.08
CA MET A 190 -2.36 -1.58 -6.25
C MET A 190 -1.98 -0.40 -5.35
N GLU A 191 -2.97 0.48 -5.04
CA GLU A 191 -2.75 1.60 -4.11
C GLU A 191 -2.15 1.12 -2.79
N ASN A 192 -1.17 1.86 -2.29
CA ASN A 192 -0.55 1.61 -0.99
C ASN A 192 0.00 0.19 -0.80
N MET A 193 0.26 -0.59 -1.87
CA MET A 193 0.63 -2.01 -1.75
C MET A 193 1.83 -2.22 -0.84
N PHE A 194 2.85 -1.35 -0.92
CA PHE A 194 4.06 -1.38 -0.08
C PHE A 194 4.19 -0.17 0.85
N ARG A 195 3.08 0.55 1.10
CA ARG A 195 3.14 1.73 1.97
C ARG A 195 3.74 1.41 3.33
N ASN A 196 4.71 2.23 3.78
CA ASN A 196 5.42 2.08 5.04
C ASN A 196 6.10 0.70 5.21
N CYS A 197 6.57 0.07 4.12
CA CYS A 197 7.53 -1.02 4.20
C CYS A 197 8.92 -0.40 4.44
N GLU A 198 9.15 0.05 5.68
CA GLU A 198 10.29 0.90 6.04
C GLU A 198 11.64 0.21 5.87
N ALA A 199 11.71 -1.11 6.13
CA ALA A 199 12.93 -1.90 6.01
C ALA A 199 13.24 -2.35 4.56
N LEU A 200 12.30 -2.16 3.62
CA LEU A 200 12.47 -2.58 2.23
C LEU A 200 13.54 -1.73 1.54
N THR A 201 14.62 -2.36 1.08
CA THR A 201 15.73 -1.67 0.39
C THR A 201 15.65 -1.76 -1.13
N SER A 202 15.01 -2.81 -1.64
CA SER A 202 14.81 -3.00 -3.08
C SER A 202 13.52 -3.74 -3.37
N ILE A 203 12.95 -3.50 -4.56
CA ILE A 203 11.77 -4.22 -5.06
C ILE A 203 11.84 -4.34 -6.58
N ASP A 204 11.52 -5.51 -7.11
CA ASP A 204 11.42 -5.75 -8.55
C ASP A 204 9.95 -6.07 -8.91
N LEU A 205 9.32 -5.14 -9.62
CA LEU A 205 7.97 -5.25 -10.18
C LEU A 205 8.00 -5.21 -11.71
N SER A 206 9.14 -5.54 -12.33
CA SER A 206 9.31 -5.48 -13.79
C SER A 206 8.41 -6.48 -14.55
N ASN A 207 7.92 -7.53 -13.85
CA ASN A 207 6.97 -8.48 -14.39
C ASN A 207 5.50 -8.01 -14.33
N PHE A 208 5.22 -6.90 -13.64
CA PHE A 208 3.85 -6.40 -13.47
C PHE A 208 3.30 -5.86 -14.79
N GLN A 209 2.19 -6.44 -15.23
CA GLN A 209 1.42 -5.97 -16.38
C GLN A 209 0.48 -4.86 -15.92
N THR A 210 0.73 -3.63 -16.37
CA THR A 210 0.03 -2.44 -15.86
C THR A 210 -1.11 -1.95 -16.74
N LYS A 211 -1.37 -2.62 -17.86
CA LYS A 211 -2.38 -2.23 -18.87
C LYS A 211 -3.76 -1.88 -18.30
N HIS A 212 -4.21 -2.61 -17.30
CA HIS A 212 -5.54 -2.44 -16.70
C HIS A 212 -5.50 -1.73 -15.34
N VAL A 213 -4.31 -1.34 -14.88
CA VAL A 213 -4.16 -0.63 -13.62
C VAL A 213 -4.69 0.79 -13.74
N VAL A 214 -5.54 1.19 -12.80
CA VAL A 214 -6.17 2.52 -12.73
C VAL A 214 -5.79 3.27 -11.45
N ARG A 215 -5.17 2.60 -10.47
CA ARG A 215 -4.81 3.19 -9.17
C ARG A 215 -3.48 2.65 -8.66
N ILE A 216 -2.54 3.58 -8.40
CA ILE A 216 -1.21 3.29 -7.84
C ILE A 216 -0.83 4.25 -6.71
N SER A 217 -1.76 5.12 -6.25
CA SER A 217 -1.47 6.14 -5.25
C SER A 217 -0.78 5.52 -4.02
N GLY A 218 0.30 6.15 -3.58
CA GLY A 218 1.05 5.73 -2.41
C GLY A 218 1.72 4.36 -2.50
N LEU A 219 1.92 3.79 -3.71
CA LEU A 219 2.49 2.45 -3.90
C LEU A 219 3.74 2.21 -3.06
N PHE A 220 4.68 3.18 -3.03
CA PHE A 220 5.93 3.13 -2.27
C PHE A 220 5.98 4.15 -1.13
N SER A 221 4.83 4.76 -0.80
CA SER A 221 4.77 5.80 0.24
C SER A 221 5.37 5.31 1.56
N GLY A 222 6.35 6.02 2.12
CA GLY A 222 6.98 5.68 3.40
C GLY A 222 7.99 4.53 3.34
N CYS A 223 8.40 4.06 2.16
CA CYS A 223 9.52 3.13 2.01
C CYS A 223 10.84 3.89 2.22
N ILE A 224 11.14 4.23 3.47
CA ILE A 224 12.21 5.18 3.83
C ILE A 224 13.61 4.72 3.46
N ASN A 225 13.84 3.38 3.41
CA ASN A 225 15.12 2.78 3.08
C ASN A 225 15.19 2.24 1.64
N LEU A 226 14.17 2.48 0.82
CA LEU A 226 14.16 2.05 -0.58
C LEU A 226 15.24 2.78 -1.37
N VAL A 227 16.18 2.02 -1.95
CA VAL A 227 17.28 2.53 -2.78
C VAL A 227 17.09 2.18 -4.25
N ASN A 228 16.60 0.96 -4.52
CA ASN A 228 16.42 0.45 -5.86
C ASN A 228 14.98 -0.06 -6.05
N TYR A 229 14.40 0.29 -7.17
CA TYR A 229 13.13 -0.30 -7.59
C TYR A 229 13.16 -0.54 -9.11
N LYS A 230 12.41 -1.57 -9.56
CA LYS A 230 12.06 -1.75 -10.97
C LYS A 230 10.55 -1.79 -11.07
N PHE A 231 10.00 -0.88 -11.81
CA PHE A 231 8.56 -0.76 -12.00
C PHE A 231 8.28 0.00 -13.28
N SER A 232 7.55 -0.62 -14.21
CA SER A 232 7.14 -0.02 -15.48
C SER A 232 5.64 0.26 -15.46
N ILE A 233 5.27 1.44 -15.92
CA ILE A 233 3.88 1.84 -16.14
C ILE A 233 3.62 2.24 -17.60
N ALA A 234 4.51 1.82 -18.51
CA ALA A 234 4.42 2.15 -19.93
C ALA A 234 3.07 1.76 -20.56
N GLU A 235 2.41 0.73 -20.06
CA GLU A 235 1.10 0.28 -20.54
C GLU A 235 -0.09 0.87 -19.77
N ALA A 236 0.12 1.57 -18.66
CA ALA A 236 -0.94 2.08 -17.78
C ALA A 236 -1.58 3.37 -18.35
N ARG A 237 -2.58 3.21 -19.22
CA ARG A 237 -3.23 4.32 -19.94
C ARG A 237 -4.44 4.94 -19.21
N HIS A 238 -4.79 4.45 -18.01
CA HIS A 238 -6.01 4.85 -17.29
C HIS A 238 -5.73 5.34 -15.88
N LEU A 239 -4.47 5.68 -15.59
CA LEU A 239 -4.12 6.30 -14.32
C LEU A 239 -4.64 7.74 -14.28
N VAL A 240 -5.19 8.14 -13.14
CA VAL A 240 -5.75 9.47 -12.92
C VAL A 240 -4.96 10.29 -11.90
N ASP A 241 -4.13 9.63 -11.09
CA ASP A 241 -3.29 10.32 -10.12
C ASP A 241 -2.00 9.56 -9.80
N TYR A 242 -1.00 10.32 -9.34
CA TYR A 242 0.27 9.84 -8.80
C TYR A 242 0.45 10.28 -7.33
N ASP A 243 -0.66 10.47 -6.64
CA ASP A 243 -0.64 10.97 -5.27
C ASP A 243 0.21 10.09 -4.36
N TYR A 244 1.12 10.72 -3.62
CA TYR A 244 1.97 10.07 -2.62
C TYR A 244 2.85 8.92 -3.16
N LEU A 245 3.02 8.73 -4.48
CA LEU A 245 3.65 7.54 -5.06
C LEU A 245 4.99 7.20 -4.42
N PHE A 246 5.88 8.19 -4.27
CA PHE A 246 7.19 8.09 -3.61
C PHE A 246 7.28 8.92 -2.33
N PHE A 247 6.14 9.26 -1.73
CA PHE A 247 6.13 10.07 -0.50
C PHE A 247 7.02 9.48 0.58
N GLY A 248 8.00 10.25 1.07
CA GLY A 248 8.86 9.83 2.16
C GLY A 248 9.88 8.74 1.82
N CYS A 249 10.14 8.47 0.53
CA CYS A 249 11.22 7.59 0.09
C CYS A 249 12.57 8.28 0.28
N LYS A 250 13.04 8.34 1.53
CA LYS A 250 14.17 9.18 1.94
C LYS A 250 15.50 8.78 1.32
N SER A 251 15.68 7.49 1.01
CA SER A 251 16.94 6.94 0.51
C SER A 251 17.06 6.91 -1.02
N LEU A 252 16.00 7.20 -1.77
CA LEU A 252 16.06 7.30 -3.22
C LEU A 252 16.91 8.51 -3.63
N THR A 253 17.96 8.27 -4.41
CA THR A 253 18.85 9.31 -4.96
C THR A 253 18.47 9.75 -6.35
N SER A 254 17.80 8.88 -7.12
CA SER A 254 17.24 9.12 -8.44
C SER A 254 15.93 8.34 -8.61
N ILE A 255 15.08 8.78 -9.53
CA ILE A 255 13.82 8.15 -9.89
C ILE A 255 13.72 8.14 -11.41
N ASP A 256 13.58 6.96 -12.02
CA ASP A 256 13.35 6.83 -13.46
C ASP A 256 11.88 7.11 -13.77
N LEU A 257 11.62 8.16 -14.52
CA LEU A 257 10.29 8.63 -14.91
C LEU A 257 10.05 8.50 -16.43
N THR A 258 10.93 7.82 -17.15
CA THR A 258 10.90 7.77 -18.63
C THR A 258 9.63 7.13 -19.20
N GLU A 259 9.01 6.24 -18.45
CA GLU A 259 7.77 5.53 -18.83
C GLU A 259 6.50 6.10 -18.21
N PHE A 260 6.61 7.24 -17.49
CA PHE A 260 5.44 7.85 -16.86
C PHE A 260 4.61 8.65 -17.87
N HIS A 261 3.36 8.25 -18.03
CA HIS A 261 2.38 8.95 -18.85
C HIS A 261 1.55 9.87 -17.97
N THR A 262 1.58 11.17 -18.24
CA THR A 262 0.96 12.17 -17.36
C THR A 262 -0.21 12.92 -18.00
N GLN A 263 -0.50 12.67 -19.28
CA GLN A 263 -1.53 13.38 -20.04
C GLN A 263 -2.95 13.31 -19.47
N ASP A 264 -3.29 12.22 -18.73
CA ASP A 264 -4.60 12.02 -18.12
C ASP A 264 -4.59 12.22 -16.59
N ILE A 265 -3.45 12.67 -16.05
CA ILE A 265 -3.26 12.83 -14.62
C ILE A 265 -3.88 14.15 -14.14
N ILE A 266 -4.71 14.05 -13.10
CA ILE A 266 -5.40 15.17 -12.45
C ILE A 266 -4.67 15.61 -11.18
N SER A 267 -4.01 14.68 -10.48
CA SER A 267 -3.33 14.98 -9.22
C SER A 267 -1.95 14.33 -9.11
N MET A 268 -0.99 15.14 -8.65
CA MET A 268 0.38 14.73 -8.30
C MET A 268 0.71 15.13 -6.86
N LYS A 269 -0.31 15.16 -5.99
CA LYS A 269 -0.18 15.59 -4.59
C LYS A 269 0.88 14.78 -3.88
N LYS A 270 1.91 15.48 -3.36
CA LYS A 270 3.00 14.89 -2.57
C LYS A 270 3.76 13.75 -3.25
N MET A 271 3.75 13.66 -4.58
CA MET A 271 4.35 12.55 -5.33
C MET A 271 5.79 12.26 -4.88
N PHE A 272 6.62 13.29 -4.70
CA PHE A 272 8.02 13.18 -4.28
C PHE A 272 8.30 13.79 -2.90
N SER A 273 7.26 14.21 -2.19
CA SER A 273 7.43 14.90 -0.90
C SER A 273 8.20 14.04 0.08
N GLY A 274 9.27 14.59 0.67
CA GLY A 274 10.11 13.89 1.63
C GLY A 274 11.15 12.94 1.03
N CYS A 275 11.37 12.95 -0.30
CA CYS A 275 12.50 12.27 -0.95
C CYS A 275 13.79 13.07 -0.67
N SER A 276 14.27 13.00 0.58
CA SER A 276 15.31 13.92 1.07
C SER A 276 16.69 13.71 0.45
N SER A 277 16.99 12.50 -0.07
CA SER A 277 18.24 12.19 -0.75
C SER A 277 18.21 12.41 -2.26
N LEU A 278 17.05 12.76 -2.82
CA LEU A 278 16.90 12.94 -4.27
C LEU A 278 17.69 14.14 -4.75
N THR A 279 18.62 13.92 -5.70
CA THR A 279 19.55 14.95 -6.18
C THR A 279 19.12 15.59 -7.48
N SER A 280 18.41 14.86 -8.32
CA SER A 280 17.91 15.32 -9.63
C SER A 280 16.64 14.56 -10.03
N LEU A 281 15.85 15.16 -10.89
CA LEU A 281 14.70 14.57 -11.56
C LEU A 281 14.65 15.06 -13.01
N ASP A 282 14.42 14.15 -13.94
CA ASP A 282 14.08 14.49 -15.32
C ASP A 282 12.55 14.46 -15.47
N LEU A 283 11.97 15.63 -15.66
CA LEU A 283 10.52 15.82 -15.80
C LEU A 283 10.15 16.34 -17.21
N THR A 284 11.10 16.31 -18.15
CA THR A 284 10.93 16.89 -19.51
C THR A 284 9.80 16.24 -20.31
N LYS A 285 9.42 15.00 -19.96
CA LYS A 285 8.32 14.28 -20.61
C LYS A 285 6.95 14.45 -19.94
N PHE A 286 6.90 15.18 -18.81
CA PHE A 286 5.62 15.37 -18.10
C PHE A 286 4.74 16.36 -18.87
N ASP A 287 3.57 15.91 -19.23
CA ASP A 287 2.46 16.75 -19.68
C ASP A 287 1.57 17.03 -18.45
N THR A 288 1.42 18.29 -18.11
CA THR A 288 0.68 18.73 -16.92
C THR A 288 -0.60 19.51 -17.27
N ASN A 289 -1.00 19.51 -18.53
CA ASN A 289 -2.16 20.27 -19.01
C ASN A 289 -3.46 19.98 -18.24
N ASN A 290 -3.65 18.73 -17.79
CA ASN A 290 -4.86 18.30 -17.07
C ASN A 290 -4.69 18.29 -15.54
N VAL A 291 -3.50 18.67 -15.03
CA VAL A 291 -3.25 18.59 -13.58
C VAL A 291 -3.89 19.77 -12.85
N GLU A 292 -4.70 19.44 -11.85
CA GLU A 292 -5.39 20.40 -10.97
C GLU A 292 -4.69 20.53 -9.60
N ILE A 293 -3.99 19.47 -9.13
CA ILE A 293 -3.43 19.43 -7.78
C ILE A 293 -1.96 19.05 -7.81
N MET A 294 -1.09 19.98 -7.34
CA MET A 294 0.35 19.79 -7.15
C MET A 294 0.80 20.09 -5.70
N ILE A 295 -0.11 19.94 -4.72
CA ILE A 295 0.14 20.25 -3.31
C ILE A 295 1.39 19.50 -2.83
N GLU A 296 2.39 20.26 -2.32
CA GLU A 296 3.58 19.73 -1.67
C GLU A 296 4.35 18.69 -2.52
N MET A 297 4.28 18.75 -3.86
CA MET A 297 4.83 17.73 -4.77
C MET A 297 6.32 17.44 -4.51
N PHE A 298 7.14 18.46 -4.27
CA PHE A 298 8.58 18.35 -3.99
C PHE A 298 8.95 18.79 -2.57
N LYS A 299 7.98 18.91 -1.67
CA LYS A 299 8.24 19.36 -0.28
C LYS A 299 9.29 18.49 0.39
N ASN A 300 10.29 19.13 1.06
CA ASN A 300 11.36 18.44 1.75
C ASN A 300 12.22 17.52 0.86
N CYS A 301 12.32 17.79 -0.44
CA CYS A 301 13.37 17.23 -1.30
C CYS A 301 14.67 17.98 -1.01
N GLU A 302 15.26 17.69 0.15
CA GLU A 302 16.30 18.51 0.77
C GLU A 302 17.61 18.53 -0.03
N SER A 303 17.88 17.50 -0.85
CA SER A 303 19.11 17.35 -1.64
C SER A 303 19.00 17.83 -3.08
N LEU A 304 17.79 18.16 -3.57
CA LEU A 304 17.62 18.75 -4.89
C LEU A 304 18.33 20.08 -4.98
N THR A 305 19.23 20.22 -5.96
CA THR A 305 20.00 21.45 -6.20
C THR A 305 19.43 22.29 -7.33
N SER A 306 18.80 21.62 -8.31
CA SER A 306 18.16 22.26 -9.46
C SER A 306 16.90 21.52 -9.85
N LEU A 307 15.95 22.24 -10.44
CA LEU A 307 14.73 21.67 -10.98
C LEU A 307 14.29 22.50 -12.19
N ASP A 308 14.14 21.82 -13.32
CA ASP A 308 13.61 22.40 -14.56
C ASP A 308 12.17 21.94 -14.74
N LEU A 309 11.23 22.87 -14.67
CA LEU A 309 9.80 22.68 -14.88
C LEU A 309 9.30 23.63 -15.98
N SER A 310 10.17 24.01 -16.91
CA SER A 310 9.83 24.95 -17.99
C SER A 310 8.72 24.43 -18.91
N ASN A 311 8.57 23.09 -18.99
CA ASN A 311 7.50 22.41 -19.74
C ASN A 311 6.19 22.25 -18.97
N PHE A 312 6.13 22.64 -17.67
CA PHE A 312 4.89 22.49 -16.90
C PHE A 312 3.88 23.57 -17.28
N GLU A 313 2.75 23.14 -17.76
CA GLU A 313 1.54 23.96 -17.96
C GLU A 313 0.69 23.91 -16.70
N THR A 314 0.51 25.06 -16.03
CA THR A 314 -0.19 25.07 -14.73
C THR A 314 -1.52 25.87 -14.76
N HIS A 315 -2.04 26.14 -15.95
CA HIS A 315 -3.27 26.93 -16.13
C HIS A 315 -4.53 26.29 -15.52
N ASN A 316 -4.52 24.95 -15.31
CA ASN A 316 -5.59 24.21 -14.62
C ASN A 316 -5.26 23.93 -13.16
N VAL A 317 -4.08 24.30 -12.67
CA VAL A 317 -3.67 23.98 -11.30
C VAL A 317 -4.36 24.90 -10.30
N GLU A 318 -5.27 24.33 -9.54
CA GLU A 318 -6.02 25.05 -8.47
C GLU A 318 -5.21 25.14 -7.17
N ASN A 319 -4.29 24.19 -6.92
CA ASN A 319 -3.56 24.14 -5.66
C ASN A 319 -2.15 23.59 -5.83
N MET A 320 -1.16 24.46 -5.61
CA MET A 320 0.28 24.11 -5.55
C MET A 320 0.92 24.53 -4.23
N LYS A 321 0.12 24.61 -3.16
CA LYS A 321 0.58 24.99 -1.81
C LYS A 321 1.81 24.22 -1.40
N GLY A 322 2.87 24.94 -0.99
CA GLY A 322 4.08 24.37 -0.43
C GLY A 322 4.86 23.47 -1.38
N MET A 323 4.69 23.58 -2.71
CA MET A 323 5.23 22.65 -3.70
C MET A 323 6.74 22.44 -3.56
N PHE A 324 7.51 23.49 -3.26
CA PHE A 324 8.98 23.43 -3.06
C PHE A 324 9.38 23.69 -1.61
N SER A 325 8.43 23.67 -0.67
CA SER A 325 8.73 23.97 0.73
C SER A 325 9.77 23.01 1.30
N GLY A 326 10.84 23.52 1.92
CA GLY A 326 11.87 22.71 2.54
C GLY A 326 12.89 22.10 1.57
N CYS A 327 12.95 22.53 0.32
CA CYS A 327 14.01 22.17 -0.63
C CYS A 327 15.31 22.94 -0.29
N LYS A 328 16.03 22.48 0.76
CA LYS A 328 17.11 23.23 1.44
C LYS A 328 18.35 23.49 0.61
N LYS A 329 18.56 22.74 -0.50
CA LYS A 329 19.71 22.91 -1.40
C LYS A 329 19.32 23.43 -2.78
N LEU A 330 18.04 23.76 -3.03
CA LEU A 330 17.56 24.21 -4.33
C LEU A 330 18.08 25.62 -4.63
N THR A 331 19.03 25.74 -5.53
CA THR A 331 19.64 26.99 -5.94
C THR A 331 19.30 27.43 -7.35
N PHE A 332 18.73 26.53 -8.15
CA PHE A 332 18.18 26.85 -9.48
C PHE A 332 16.77 26.24 -9.65
N LEU A 333 15.84 27.09 -10.07
CA LEU A 333 14.46 26.68 -10.34
C LEU A 333 13.97 27.35 -11.63
N ASP A 334 13.55 26.55 -12.62
CA ASP A 334 12.88 27.04 -13.81
C ASP A 334 11.39 26.74 -13.74
N ILE A 335 10.60 27.77 -13.64
CA ILE A 335 9.13 27.74 -13.65
C ILE A 335 8.58 28.72 -14.69
N SER A 336 9.28 28.84 -15.81
CA SER A 336 8.93 29.80 -16.88
C SER A 336 7.57 29.50 -17.52
N GLY A 337 7.12 28.21 -17.49
CA GLY A 337 5.80 27.80 -17.97
C GLY A 337 4.66 27.92 -16.96
N PHE A 338 4.92 28.41 -15.74
CA PHE A 338 3.88 28.43 -14.70
C PHE A 338 2.89 29.59 -14.86
N ASP A 339 1.62 29.21 -14.70
CA ASP A 339 0.50 30.11 -14.47
C ASP A 339 0.05 29.99 -13.01
N VAL A 340 0.33 30.99 -12.17
CA VAL A 340 0.08 30.91 -10.73
C VAL A 340 -1.29 31.50 -10.39
N TYR A 341 -2.36 30.80 -10.69
CA TYR A 341 -3.73 31.25 -10.38
C TYR A 341 -4.30 30.71 -9.07
N GLY A 342 -3.88 29.49 -8.68
CA GLY A 342 -4.42 28.81 -7.50
C GLY A 342 -3.70 29.14 -6.19
N ASP A 343 -4.01 28.35 -5.14
CA ASP A 343 -3.33 28.47 -3.84
C ASP A 343 -1.85 28.09 -3.97
N SER A 344 -0.99 29.10 -3.96
CA SER A 344 0.47 29.00 -3.98
C SER A 344 1.10 29.33 -2.61
N SER A 345 0.31 29.35 -1.54
CA SER A 345 0.82 29.65 -0.19
C SER A 345 1.96 28.72 0.20
N LYS A 346 3.01 29.28 0.82
CA LYS A 346 4.21 28.56 1.23
C LYS A 346 4.99 27.90 0.07
N LEU A 347 4.75 28.29 -1.19
CA LEU A 347 5.34 27.69 -2.39
C LEU A 347 6.85 27.46 -2.24
N LEU A 348 7.58 28.47 -1.80
CA LEU A 348 9.05 28.52 -1.67
C LEU A 348 9.50 28.60 -0.20
N ALA A 349 8.71 28.17 0.77
CA ALA A 349 9.06 28.28 2.17
C ALA A 349 10.25 27.37 2.53
N GLY A 350 11.31 27.94 3.14
CA GLY A 350 12.46 27.14 3.59
C GLY A 350 13.43 26.71 2.49
N ILE A 351 13.41 27.36 1.32
CA ILE A 351 14.47 27.27 0.30
C ILE A 351 15.70 28.06 0.74
N PRO A 352 16.88 27.89 0.11
CA PRO A 352 18.09 28.65 0.41
C PRO A 352 17.89 30.17 0.34
N SER A 353 18.71 30.91 1.09
CA SER A 353 18.66 32.38 1.09
C SER A 353 19.05 33.03 -0.23
N SER A 354 19.72 32.30 -1.13
CA SER A 354 20.18 32.76 -2.45
C SER A 354 20.04 31.66 -3.50
N GLY A 355 19.81 32.05 -4.74
CA GLY A 355 19.66 31.16 -5.87
C GLY A 355 19.27 31.94 -7.12
N LYS A 356 18.91 31.20 -8.17
CA LYS A 356 18.41 31.75 -9.43
C LYS A 356 17.07 31.10 -9.76
N ILE A 357 16.09 31.91 -10.12
CA ILE A 357 14.79 31.45 -10.61
C ILE A 357 14.53 32.00 -12.00
N ARG A 358 14.05 31.17 -12.90
CA ARG A 358 13.54 31.57 -14.19
C ARG A 358 12.02 31.53 -14.16
N VAL A 359 11.37 32.62 -14.59
CA VAL A 359 9.91 32.79 -14.47
C VAL A 359 9.39 33.62 -15.64
N GLY A 360 8.18 33.32 -16.11
CA GLY A 360 7.49 34.10 -17.12
C GLY A 360 7.14 35.52 -16.65
N LYS A 361 7.17 36.52 -17.55
CA LYS A 361 6.90 37.93 -17.22
C LYS A 361 5.57 38.17 -16.51
N ARG A 362 4.54 37.37 -16.80
CA ARG A 362 3.20 37.53 -16.22
C ARG A 362 3.16 37.26 -14.71
N TYR A 363 4.08 36.42 -14.20
CA TYR A 363 4.01 35.87 -12.81
C TYR A 363 5.11 36.35 -11.89
N VAL A 364 6.03 37.14 -12.41
CA VAL A 364 7.20 37.62 -11.67
C VAL A 364 6.85 38.33 -10.38
N ASP A 365 5.83 39.19 -10.39
CA ASP A 365 5.42 39.94 -9.19
C ASP A 365 4.74 39.07 -8.13
N THR A 366 4.09 38.00 -8.54
CA THR A 366 3.52 37.00 -7.63
C THR A 366 4.64 36.18 -6.98
N ILE A 367 5.59 35.68 -7.76
CA ILE A 367 6.68 34.86 -7.27
C ILE A 367 7.63 35.64 -6.36
N LYS A 368 7.92 36.92 -6.66
CA LYS A 368 8.76 37.79 -5.82
C LYS A 368 8.28 37.88 -4.38
N LYS A 369 6.97 37.73 -4.11
CA LYS A 369 6.39 37.73 -2.74
C LYS A 369 6.89 36.54 -1.89
N TYR A 370 7.30 35.44 -2.52
CA TYR A 370 7.73 34.21 -1.85
C TYR A 370 9.25 34.04 -1.84
N LEU A 371 9.99 34.82 -2.68
CA LEU A 371 11.41 34.68 -2.85
C LEU A 371 12.22 35.33 -1.72
N PRO A 372 13.29 34.68 -1.24
CA PRO A 372 14.29 35.33 -0.40
C PRO A 372 15.01 36.45 -1.17
N LYS A 373 15.40 37.52 -0.47
CA LYS A 373 15.93 38.77 -1.07
C LYS A 373 17.15 38.60 -2.01
N LYS A 374 17.95 37.54 -1.83
CA LYS A 374 19.18 37.31 -2.60
C LYS A 374 18.98 36.39 -3.83
N TRP A 375 17.74 36.05 -4.16
CA TRP A 375 17.46 35.29 -5.36
C TRP A 375 17.49 36.20 -6.60
N VAL A 376 18.18 35.71 -7.65
CA VAL A 376 18.21 36.36 -8.96
C VAL A 376 17.06 35.88 -9.78
N VAL A 377 16.28 36.83 -10.30
CA VAL A 377 15.12 36.54 -11.15
C VAL A 377 15.53 36.74 -12.62
N ASP A 378 15.41 35.66 -13.40
CA ASP A 378 15.62 35.62 -14.84
C ASP A 378 14.24 35.58 -15.51
N LEU A 379 13.94 36.59 -16.31
CA LEU A 379 12.63 36.72 -16.97
C LEU A 379 12.67 36.07 -18.35
N VAL A 380 11.67 35.26 -18.62
CA VAL A 380 11.45 34.65 -19.94
C VAL A 380 10.26 35.34 -20.61
N GLU A 381 10.35 35.57 -21.91
CA GLU A 381 9.31 36.22 -22.72
C GLU A 381 8.06 35.38 -22.88
#